data_2eb3b437827abb6ea2f49443ec94bc4f
#
_entry.id   2eb3b437827abb6ea2f49443ec94bc4f
#
_cell.length_a   1.000
_cell.length_b   1.000
_cell.length_c   1.000
_cell.angle_alpha   90.00
_cell.angle_beta   90.00
_cell.angle_gamma   90.00
#
_symmetry.space_group_name_H-M   'P 1'
#
loop_
_entity.id
_entity.type
_entity.pdbx_description
1 polymer ?
#
loop_
_entity_poly.entity_id
_entity_poly.type
_entity_poly.pdbx_seq_one_letter_code
_entity_poly.pdbx_strand_id
1 'polypeptide(L)'
;MLNPVQLLVDLIRQPSVTPELAGAFDLLEAALTPLGFTCTRVRFEGDGGSYPVDNLFATRGTGGKHLLFAGHTDVVPPGDAAQWSHPPFAAEIADGLIFGRGAADMKSGIAAFVAALAEVGDLAGTVSLAITNDEEAESINGTEKLLAWAEAQGHRFDFAIVGEPSATTRVGDSIKLGRRGSLNGRIVVTGAQGHVAYPERANNPLPAAATLLLALSGKLDDGSEHFPPSNLEFTTFDVGNLTTNVIPASADLRFNVRYNDGWTPESLVEAIKGVIAEQDLHEAAAEFTVVGRPSRSFLSPVEGGVETLIETIARRTGVPPELSTGGGTSDARFIADYCPVVECGLPGRTMHKADEHIRLADLEELTALYAAFLKDYLG
;
A
#
# COMPACT_ATOMS: atom_id res chain seq x y z
N MET A 1 -27.66 -11.21 -11.50
CA MET A 1 -26.75 -10.45 -10.60
C MET A 1 -25.34 -10.99 -10.78
N LEU A 2 -24.34 -10.12 -10.79
CA LEU A 2 -22.93 -10.52 -10.86
C LEU A 2 -22.56 -11.27 -9.56
N ASN A 3 -21.93 -12.43 -9.69
CA ASN A 3 -21.51 -13.22 -8.51
C ASN A 3 -20.10 -12.80 -8.09
N PRO A 4 -19.90 -12.23 -6.89
CA PRO A 4 -18.58 -11.79 -6.42
C PRO A 4 -17.57 -12.93 -6.29
N VAL A 5 -18.03 -14.14 -5.93
CA VAL A 5 -17.15 -15.30 -5.82
C VAL A 5 -16.63 -15.71 -7.19
N GLN A 6 -17.49 -15.75 -8.22
CA GLN A 6 -17.04 -16.12 -9.56
C GLN A 6 -16.08 -15.07 -10.13
N LEU A 7 -16.37 -13.77 -9.94
CA LEU A 7 -15.45 -12.71 -10.39
C LEU A 7 -14.11 -12.80 -9.69
N LEU A 8 -14.10 -13.06 -8.37
CA LEU A 8 -12.85 -13.25 -7.63
C LEU A 8 -12.08 -14.49 -8.11
N VAL A 9 -12.76 -15.63 -8.34
CA VAL A 9 -12.15 -16.83 -8.93
C VAL A 9 -11.46 -16.50 -10.25
N ASP A 10 -12.15 -15.78 -11.12
CA ASP A 10 -11.63 -15.45 -12.45
C ASP A 10 -10.44 -14.47 -12.37
N LEU A 11 -10.48 -13.51 -11.43
CA LEU A 11 -9.36 -12.58 -11.17
C LEU A 11 -8.15 -13.29 -10.57
N ILE A 12 -8.32 -14.21 -9.61
CA ILE A 12 -7.20 -14.97 -9.03
C ILE A 12 -6.51 -15.82 -10.09
N ARG A 13 -7.27 -16.40 -11.01
CA ARG A 13 -6.75 -17.20 -12.13
C ARG A 13 -5.93 -16.42 -13.14
N GLN A 14 -5.93 -15.07 -13.06
CA GLN A 14 -5.00 -14.23 -13.81
C GLN A 14 -3.72 -14.08 -12.97
N PRO A 15 -2.57 -14.68 -13.37
CA PRO A 15 -1.33 -14.60 -12.63
C PRO A 15 -0.63 -13.23 -12.88
N SER A 16 -1.29 -12.18 -12.46
CA SER A 16 -0.86 -10.79 -12.62
C SER A 16 0.23 -10.41 -11.62
N VAL A 17 1.32 -11.18 -11.60
CA VAL A 17 2.51 -10.86 -10.81
C VAL A 17 3.17 -9.63 -11.41
N THR A 18 3.34 -8.57 -10.60
CA THR A 18 3.89 -7.28 -11.08
C THR A 18 5.15 -7.46 -11.91
N PRO A 19 5.24 -6.87 -13.13
CA PRO A 19 4.30 -5.94 -13.77
C PRO A 19 3.30 -6.58 -14.76
N GLU A 20 3.11 -7.90 -14.73
CA GLU A 20 2.29 -8.62 -15.70
C GLU A 20 0.80 -8.41 -15.46
N LEU A 21 0.04 -7.99 -16.48
CA LEU A 21 -1.41 -7.74 -16.39
C LEU A 21 -2.25 -9.02 -16.45
N ALA A 22 -1.82 -10.00 -17.23
CA ALA A 22 -2.40 -11.35 -17.38
C ALA A 22 -3.92 -11.42 -17.66
N GLY A 23 -4.53 -10.41 -18.27
CA GLY A 23 -5.96 -10.42 -18.65
C GLY A 23 -6.94 -9.95 -17.57
N ALA A 24 -6.45 -9.47 -16.41
CA ALA A 24 -7.32 -8.99 -15.33
C ALA A 24 -8.24 -7.85 -15.77
N PHE A 25 -7.76 -6.93 -16.62
CA PHE A 25 -8.58 -5.83 -17.12
C PHE A 25 -9.65 -6.26 -18.12
N ASP A 26 -9.42 -7.31 -18.92
CA ASP A 26 -10.45 -7.86 -19.81
C ASP A 26 -11.66 -8.34 -19.02
N LEU A 27 -11.42 -8.99 -17.87
CA LEU A 27 -12.46 -9.45 -16.94
C LEU A 27 -13.22 -8.28 -16.32
N LEU A 28 -12.51 -7.24 -15.89
CA LEU A 28 -13.12 -6.06 -15.27
C LEU A 28 -13.94 -5.26 -16.31
N GLU A 29 -13.44 -5.07 -17.52
CA GLU A 29 -14.19 -4.43 -18.60
C GLU A 29 -15.46 -5.22 -18.97
N ALA A 30 -15.35 -6.55 -19.05
CA ALA A 30 -16.51 -7.42 -19.31
C ALA A 30 -17.56 -7.35 -18.18
N ALA A 31 -17.14 -7.14 -16.93
CA ALA A 31 -18.04 -7.00 -15.79
C ALA A 31 -18.66 -5.59 -15.70
N LEU A 32 -17.90 -4.53 -15.98
CA LEU A 32 -18.30 -3.14 -15.80
C LEU A 32 -19.11 -2.57 -16.98
N THR A 33 -18.79 -2.96 -18.22
CA THR A 33 -19.50 -2.44 -19.41
C THR A 33 -21.00 -2.71 -19.39
N PRO A 34 -21.50 -3.91 -19.02
CA PRO A 34 -22.94 -4.15 -18.90
C PRO A 34 -23.61 -3.34 -17.78
N LEU A 35 -22.84 -2.83 -16.82
CA LEU A 35 -23.32 -1.95 -15.75
C LEU A 35 -23.33 -0.47 -16.16
N GLY A 36 -23.05 -0.16 -17.43
CA GLY A 36 -23.08 1.20 -17.99
C GLY A 36 -21.78 2.00 -17.76
N PHE A 37 -20.69 1.36 -17.38
CA PHE A 37 -19.39 2.03 -17.25
C PHE A 37 -18.72 2.22 -18.61
N THR A 38 -18.14 3.40 -18.82
CA THR A 38 -17.16 3.63 -19.88
C THR A 38 -15.78 3.28 -19.32
N CYS A 39 -15.16 2.26 -19.91
CA CYS A 39 -13.82 1.78 -19.52
C CYS A 39 -12.77 2.38 -20.47
N THR A 40 -11.67 2.88 -19.90
CA THR A 40 -10.54 3.44 -20.63
C THR A 40 -9.24 2.85 -20.07
N ARG A 41 -8.49 2.16 -20.94
CA ARG A 41 -7.13 1.72 -20.58
C ARG A 41 -6.17 2.87 -20.75
N VAL A 42 -5.37 3.13 -19.73
CA VAL A 42 -4.37 4.20 -19.71
C VAL A 42 -3.01 3.56 -19.47
N ARG A 43 -2.15 3.59 -20.48
CA ARG A 43 -0.79 3.06 -20.39
C ARG A 43 0.20 4.19 -20.17
N PHE A 44 1.06 4.02 -19.17
CA PHE A 44 2.20 4.89 -18.97
C PHE A 44 3.47 4.10 -19.29
N GLU A 45 4.27 4.65 -20.20
CA GLU A 45 5.55 4.05 -20.57
C GLU A 45 6.57 4.28 -19.44
N GLY A 46 7.44 3.29 -19.25
CA GLY A 46 8.51 3.40 -18.27
C GLY A 46 9.56 4.43 -18.69
N ASP A 47 10.06 5.19 -17.72
CA ASP A 47 11.16 6.12 -17.86
C ASP A 47 12.16 5.94 -16.70
N GLY A 48 13.42 6.35 -16.91
CA GLY A 48 14.42 6.36 -15.84
C GLY A 48 14.73 5.01 -15.19
N GLY A 49 14.34 3.88 -15.83
CA GLY A 49 14.55 2.53 -15.33
C GLY A 49 13.28 1.86 -14.81
N SER A 50 12.14 2.58 -14.76
CA SER A 50 10.85 1.98 -14.46
C SER A 50 10.29 1.21 -15.67
N TYR A 51 9.34 0.30 -15.44
CA TYR A 51 8.68 -0.48 -16.49
C TYR A 51 7.35 0.17 -16.93
N PRO A 52 6.85 -0.13 -18.15
CA PRO A 52 5.53 0.32 -18.58
C PRO A 52 4.42 -0.38 -17.81
N VAL A 53 3.35 0.37 -17.47
CA VAL A 53 2.19 -0.11 -16.73
C VAL A 53 0.90 0.24 -17.44
N ASP A 54 0.03 -0.74 -17.56
CA ASP A 54 -1.35 -0.55 -17.97
C ASP A 54 -2.22 -0.29 -16.74
N ASN A 55 -3.10 0.70 -16.84
CA ASN A 55 -4.09 1.05 -15.83
C ASN A 55 -5.49 1.05 -16.44
N LEU A 56 -6.52 0.85 -15.63
CA LEU A 56 -7.91 0.91 -16.05
C LEU A 56 -8.64 2.02 -15.29
N PHE A 57 -9.20 2.97 -16.02
CA PHE A 57 -10.15 3.94 -15.49
C PHE A 57 -11.54 3.64 -16.04
N ALA A 58 -12.51 3.42 -15.16
CA ALA A 58 -13.89 3.19 -15.54
C ALA A 58 -14.79 4.20 -14.84
N THR A 59 -15.75 4.79 -15.56
CA THR A 59 -16.66 5.80 -14.99
C THR A 59 -18.09 5.62 -15.46
N ARG A 60 -19.06 5.87 -14.57
CA ARG A 60 -20.51 5.87 -14.84
C ARG A 60 -21.18 7.03 -14.09
N GLY A 61 -22.18 7.63 -14.71
CA GLY A 61 -22.95 8.76 -14.18
C GLY A 61 -22.40 10.11 -14.62
N THR A 62 -23.17 11.16 -14.38
CA THR A 62 -22.81 12.53 -14.72
C THR A 62 -23.36 13.49 -13.67
N GLY A 63 -22.47 14.21 -12.98
CA GLY A 63 -22.84 15.18 -11.93
C GLY A 63 -23.16 14.52 -10.58
N GLY A 64 -23.65 15.31 -9.64
CA GLY A 64 -23.84 14.90 -8.25
C GLY A 64 -22.50 14.64 -7.53
N LYS A 65 -22.57 13.92 -6.41
CA LYS A 65 -21.34 13.46 -5.70
C LYS A 65 -20.57 12.48 -6.58
N HIS A 66 -19.27 12.55 -6.54
CA HIS A 66 -18.38 11.69 -7.31
C HIS A 66 -17.56 10.78 -6.38
N LEU A 67 -17.93 9.51 -6.32
CA LEU A 67 -17.21 8.48 -5.60
C LEU A 67 -16.12 7.87 -6.47
N LEU A 68 -14.91 7.77 -5.93
CA LEU A 68 -13.82 6.98 -6.51
C LEU A 68 -13.69 5.66 -5.73
N PHE A 69 -13.63 4.54 -6.42
CA PHE A 69 -13.08 3.30 -5.89
C PHE A 69 -11.70 3.06 -6.50
N ALA A 70 -10.71 2.77 -5.67
CA ALA A 70 -9.38 2.45 -6.13
C ALA A 70 -8.91 1.07 -5.66
N GLY A 71 -8.05 0.45 -6.45
CA GLY A 71 -7.45 -0.83 -6.13
C GLY A 71 -6.44 -1.26 -7.16
N HIS A 72 -5.82 -2.43 -6.92
CA HIS A 72 -4.84 -3.00 -7.83
C HIS A 72 -5.15 -4.44 -8.18
N THR A 73 -4.72 -4.85 -9.38
CA THR A 73 -4.86 -6.23 -9.87
C THR A 73 -3.55 -6.98 -9.83
N ASP A 74 -2.44 -6.28 -9.74
CA ASP A 74 -1.13 -6.91 -9.57
C ASP A 74 -0.99 -7.54 -8.18
N VAL A 75 -0.07 -8.47 -8.09
CA VAL A 75 0.18 -9.24 -6.87
C VAL A 75 1.68 -9.48 -6.72
N VAL A 76 2.15 -9.60 -5.48
CA VAL A 76 3.52 -10.04 -5.21
C VAL A 76 3.76 -11.47 -5.73
N PRO A 77 5.01 -11.83 -6.05
CA PRO A 77 5.35 -13.21 -6.41
C PRO A 77 4.85 -14.21 -5.34
N PRO A 78 4.35 -15.38 -5.73
CA PRO A 78 3.86 -16.38 -4.79
C PRO A 78 4.96 -17.01 -3.92
N GLY A 79 6.22 -16.81 -4.27
CA GLY A 79 7.35 -17.48 -3.62
C GLY A 79 7.49 -18.94 -4.05
N ASP A 80 8.00 -19.77 -3.15
CA ASP A 80 8.21 -21.19 -3.42
C ASP A 80 6.86 -21.94 -3.50
N ALA A 81 6.53 -22.43 -4.67
CA ALA A 81 5.28 -23.19 -4.92
C ALA A 81 5.14 -24.45 -4.05
N ALA A 82 6.25 -25.03 -3.57
CA ALA A 82 6.20 -26.19 -2.67
C ALA A 82 5.65 -25.86 -1.28
N GLN A 83 5.56 -24.60 -0.91
CA GLN A 83 4.96 -24.14 0.35
C GLN A 83 3.45 -23.97 0.26
N TRP A 84 2.86 -24.04 -0.94
CA TRP A 84 1.43 -23.89 -1.14
C TRP A 84 0.74 -25.25 -1.13
N SER A 85 -0.26 -25.42 -0.24
CA SER A 85 -1.15 -26.58 -0.23
C SER A 85 -2.20 -26.49 -1.34
N HIS A 86 -2.55 -25.27 -1.75
CA HIS A 86 -3.46 -24.94 -2.85
C HIS A 86 -2.70 -24.08 -3.86
N PRO A 87 -2.58 -24.48 -5.15
CA PRO A 87 -1.80 -23.74 -6.14
C PRO A 87 -2.20 -22.27 -6.20
N PRO A 88 -1.24 -21.30 -6.21
CA PRO A 88 -1.49 -19.87 -5.96
C PRO A 88 -2.45 -19.20 -6.95
N PHE A 89 -2.65 -19.74 -8.13
CA PHE A 89 -3.53 -19.19 -9.16
C PHE A 89 -4.64 -20.15 -9.60
N ALA A 90 -4.90 -21.22 -8.82
CA ALA A 90 -5.99 -22.17 -9.11
C ALA A 90 -7.36 -21.64 -8.63
N ALA A 91 -7.38 -20.72 -7.65
CA ALA A 91 -8.59 -20.24 -7.00
C ALA A 91 -9.46 -21.38 -6.46
N GLU A 92 -8.83 -22.31 -5.74
CA GLU A 92 -9.52 -23.45 -5.15
C GLU A 92 -10.42 -23.00 -3.99
N ILE A 93 -11.61 -23.60 -3.94
CA ILE A 93 -12.57 -23.36 -2.85
C ILE A 93 -12.65 -24.63 -2.01
N ALA A 94 -12.31 -24.52 -0.73
CA ALA A 94 -12.39 -25.59 0.24
C ALA A 94 -12.82 -25.04 1.61
N ASP A 95 -13.67 -25.75 2.32
CA ASP A 95 -14.11 -25.44 3.69
C ASP A 95 -14.63 -24.01 3.91
N GLY A 96 -15.28 -23.42 2.88
CA GLY A 96 -15.78 -22.05 2.92
C GLY A 96 -14.71 -20.97 2.72
N LEU A 97 -13.50 -21.35 2.33
CA LEU A 97 -12.39 -20.48 1.98
C LEU A 97 -12.14 -20.51 0.47
N ILE A 98 -11.68 -19.41 -0.08
CA ILE A 98 -11.09 -19.34 -1.42
C ILE A 98 -9.60 -19.03 -1.30
N PHE A 99 -8.77 -19.90 -1.87
CA PHE A 99 -7.32 -19.83 -1.81
C PHE A 99 -6.75 -19.23 -3.10
N GLY A 100 -5.75 -18.37 -2.96
CA GLY A 100 -4.97 -17.88 -4.07
C GLY A 100 -4.23 -16.59 -3.78
N ARG A 101 -3.15 -16.33 -4.50
CA ARG A 101 -2.41 -15.08 -4.43
C ARG A 101 -3.28 -13.94 -4.94
N GLY A 102 -3.39 -12.86 -4.15
CA GLY A 102 -4.27 -11.74 -4.41
C GLY A 102 -5.71 -11.96 -3.92
N ALA A 103 -6.02 -13.10 -3.27
CA ALA A 103 -7.34 -13.33 -2.72
C ALA A 103 -7.66 -12.33 -1.61
N ALA A 104 -6.71 -12.06 -0.70
CA ALA A 104 -6.85 -11.07 0.35
C ALA A 104 -6.41 -9.69 -0.13
N ASP A 105 -5.32 -9.59 -0.87
CA ASP A 105 -4.65 -8.37 -1.29
C ASP A 105 -4.54 -8.27 -2.82
N MET A 106 -5.42 -7.46 -3.52
CA MET A 106 -6.72 -6.98 -3.02
C MET A 106 -7.85 -7.28 -4.02
N LYS A 107 -7.70 -8.37 -4.84
CA LYS A 107 -8.70 -8.74 -5.87
C LYS A 107 -10.11 -8.94 -5.31
N SER A 108 -10.21 -9.36 -4.03
CA SER A 108 -11.50 -9.50 -3.34
C SER A 108 -12.21 -8.18 -3.11
N GLY A 109 -11.49 -7.10 -2.77
CA GLY A 109 -12.05 -5.77 -2.63
C GLY A 109 -12.67 -5.28 -3.93
N ILE A 110 -11.96 -5.49 -5.06
CA ILE A 110 -12.47 -5.16 -6.40
C ILE A 110 -13.70 -6.00 -6.74
N ALA A 111 -13.65 -7.32 -6.53
CA ALA A 111 -14.77 -8.22 -6.84
C ALA A 111 -16.02 -7.86 -6.04
N ALA A 112 -15.87 -7.54 -4.74
CA ALA A 112 -16.95 -7.10 -3.86
C ALA A 112 -17.56 -5.79 -4.34
N PHE A 113 -16.73 -4.79 -4.69
CA PHE A 113 -17.24 -3.48 -5.13
C PHE A 113 -17.98 -3.55 -6.47
N VAL A 114 -17.43 -4.28 -7.45
CA VAL A 114 -18.08 -4.47 -8.77
C VAL A 114 -19.41 -5.24 -8.62
N ALA A 115 -19.46 -6.23 -7.73
CA ALA A 115 -20.72 -6.95 -7.45
C ALA A 115 -21.73 -6.07 -6.72
N ALA A 116 -21.31 -5.21 -5.81
CA ALA A 116 -22.16 -4.23 -5.14
C ALA A 116 -22.78 -3.24 -6.15
N LEU A 117 -21.99 -2.75 -7.10
CA LEU A 117 -22.52 -1.90 -8.20
C LEU A 117 -23.59 -2.60 -9.04
N ALA A 118 -23.44 -3.90 -9.30
CA ALA A 118 -24.45 -4.68 -10.02
C ALA A 118 -25.72 -4.91 -9.18
N GLU A 119 -25.61 -4.94 -7.85
CA GLU A 119 -26.75 -5.09 -6.95
C GLU A 119 -27.57 -3.80 -6.83
N VAL A 120 -26.88 -2.65 -6.66
CA VAL A 120 -27.58 -1.39 -6.39
C VAL A 120 -28.23 -0.76 -7.62
N GLY A 121 -27.76 -1.09 -8.81
CA GLY A 121 -28.32 -0.54 -10.07
C GLY A 121 -27.98 0.95 -10.27
N ASP A 122 -29.00 1.77 -10.56
CA ASP A 122 -28.81 3.19 -10.83
C ASP A 122 -28.57 3.98 -9.54
N LEU A 123 -27.67 4.95 -9.61
CA LEU A 123 -27.24 5.85 -8.55
C LEU A 123 -27.38 7.31 -9.01
N ALA A 124 -27.65 8.23 -8.10
CA ALA A 124 -27.85 9.64 -8.43
C ALA A 124 -26.54 10.42 -8.66
N GLY A 125 -25.39 9.83 -8.31
CA GLY A 125 -24.07 10.44 -8.46
C GLY A 125 -23.22 9.82 -9.56
N THR A 126 -21.97 10.15 -9.56
CA THR A 126 -20.92 9.59 -10.41
C THR A 126 -20.09 8.58 -9.64
N VAL A 127 -19.80 7.43 -10.24
CA VAL A 127 -18.86 6.44 -9.70
C VAL A 127 -17.73 6.23 -10.70
N SER A 128 -16.51 6.33 -10.22
CA SER A 128 -15.30 5.95 -10.98
C SER A 128 -14.52 4.85 -10.28
N LEU A 129 -13.89 4.01 -11.08
CA LEU A 129 -12.91 3.04 -10.61
C LEU A 129 -11.54 3.40 -11.21
N ALA A 130 -10.52 3.50 -10.37
CA ALA A 130 -9.11 3.63 -10.74
C ALA A 130 -8.40 2.33 -10.34
N ILE A 131 -8.10 1.48 -11.31
CA ILE A 131 -7.47 0.19 -11.07
C ILE A 131 -6.08 0.19 -11.71
N THR A 132 -5.08 -0.01 -10.88
CA THR A 132 -3.68 -0.09 -11.34
C THR A 132 -3.19 -1.54 -11.42
N ASN A 133 -2.04 -1.71 -12.08
CA ASN A 133 -1.25 -2.94 -12.08
C ASN A 133 0.20 -2.67 -11.63
N ASP A 134 0.39 -1.70 -10.69
CA ASP A 134 1.69 -1.27 -10.17
C ASP A 134 1.58 -0.73 -8.72
N GLU A 135 0.86 -1.44 -7.84
CA GLU A 135 0.83 -1.10 -6.41
C GLU A 135 1.93 -1.84 -5.65
N GLU A 136 2.11 -3.12 -5.94
CA GLU A 136 2.93 -4.08 -5.19
C GLU A 136 4.44 -3.98 -5.47
N ALA A 137 4.88 -3.04 -6.32
CA ALA A 137 6.29 -2.88 -6.62
C ALA A 137 6.74 -1.40 -6.59
N GLU A 138 7.01 -0.78 -7.75
CA GLU A 138 7.61 0.56 -7.80
C GLU A 138 6.61 1.69 -7.54
N SER A 139 5.32 1.47 -7.86
CA SER A 139 4.22 2.45 -7.73
C SER A 139 4.54 3.79 -8.43
N ILE A 140 5.20 3.73 -9.61
CA ILE A 140 5.65 4.91 -10.37
C ILE A 140 4.69 5.22 -11.53
N ASN A 141 4.25 4.17 -12.25
CA ASN A 141 3.43 4.28 -13.45
C ASN A 141 1.97 3.85 -13.18
N GLY A 142 1.59 3.71 -11.92
CA GLY A 142 0.28 3.29 -11.44
C GLY A 142 -0.64 4.44 -11.07
N THR A 143 -1.24 4.34 -9.89
CA THR A 143 -2.33 5.18 -9.37
C THR A 143 -2.00 6.67 -9.40
N GLU A 144 -0.79 7.10 -9.05
CA GLU A 144 -0.42 8.52 -9.07
C GLU A 144 -0.62 9.14 -10.46
N LYS A 145 -0.09 8.50 -11.51
CA LYS A 145 -0.21 8.99 -12.88
C LYS A 145 -1.64 8.85 -13.41
N LEU A 146 -2.34 7.77 -13.01
CA LEU A 146 -3.73 7.56 -13.38
C LEU A 146 -4.65 8.66 -12.82
N LEU A 147 -4.45 9.08 -11.57
CA LEU A 147 -5.20 10.18 -10.96
C LEU A 147 -4.91 11.52 -11.63
N ALA A 148 -3.65 11.81 -11.93
CA ALA A 148 -3.27 13.01 -12.67
C ALA A 148 -3.89 13.03 -14.08
N TRP A 149 -3.93 11.88 -14.76
CA TRP A 149 -4.62 11.74 -16.03
C TRP A 149 -6.14 11.97 -15.88
N ALA A 150 -6.78 11.36 -14.88
CA ALA A 150 -8.21 11.52 -14.64
C ALA A 150 -8.57 12.99 -14.34
N GLU A 151 -7.75 13.69 -13.53
CA GLU A 151 -7.91 15.12 -13.27
C GLU A 151 -7.80 15.96 -14.54
N ALA A 152 -6.84 15.64 -15.43
CA ALA A 152 -6.68 16.30 -16.72
C ALA A 152 -7.86 16.05 -17.66
N GLN A 153 -8.60 14.93 -17.50
CA GLN A 153 -9.86 14.66 -18.19
C GLN A 153 -11.07 15.37 -17.56
N GLY A 154 -10.87 16.12 -16.47
CA GLY A 154 -11.91 16.88 -15.78
C GLY A 154 -12.61 16.15 -14.65
N HIS A 155 -12.17 14.96 -14.28
CA HIS A 155 -12.71 14.26 -13.11
C HIS A 155 -12.30 14.96 -11.81
N ARG A 156 -13.24 15.09 -10.86
CA ARG A 156 -13.03 15.61 -9.50
C ARG A 156 -13.79 14.70 -8.56
N PHE A 157 -13.13 14.23 -7.54
CA PHE A 157 -13.68 13.25 -6.61
C PHE A 157 -14.05 13.93 -5.28
N ASP A 158 -15.21 13.57 -4.71
CA ASP A 158 -15.63 14.06 -3.40
C ASP A 158 -15.20 13.13 -2.28
N PHE A 159 -15.03 11.84 -2.58
CA PHE A 159 -14.61 10.82 -1.62
C PHE A 159 -14.07 9.60 -2.37
N ALA A 160 -13.13 8.90 -1.74
CA ALA A 160 -12.60 7.64 -2.27
C ALA A 160 -12.59 6.50 -1.24
N ILE A 161 -12.82 5.28 -1.74
CA ILE A 161 -12.58 4.03 -1.04
C ILE A 161 -11.49 3.26 -1.77
N VAL A 162 -10.49 2.80 -1.01
CA VAL A 162 -9.53 1.80 -1.49
C VAL A 162 -9.92 0.45 -0.91
N GLY A 163 -10.04 -0.56 -1.77
CA GLY A 163 -10.50 -1.90 -1.36
C GLY A 163 -9.44 -2.76 -0.66
N GLU A 164 -8.39 -2.14 -0.13
CA GLU A 164 -7.29 -2.77 0.63
C GLU A 164 -7.77 -3.50 1.89
N PRO A 165 -7.07 -4.59 2.28
CA PRO A 165 -7.40 -5.30 3.52
C PRO A 165 -7.17 -4.39 4.74
N SER A 166 -8.25 -3.94 5.34
CA SER A 166 -8.24 -3.02 6.47
C SER A 166 -8.78 -3.64 7.76
N ALA A 167 -9.68 -4.61 7.62
CA ALA A 167 -10.31 -5.28 8.76
C ALA A 167 -9.33 -6.19 9.52
N THR A 168 -9.58 -6.36 10.82
CA THR A 168 -8.74 -7.16 11.72
C THR A 168 -9.23 -8.60 11.83
N THR A 169 -10.52 -8.79 12.13
CA THR A 169 -11.11 -10.11 12.35
C THR A 169 -12.38 -10.36 11.54
N ARG A 170 -13.16 -9.32 11.28
CA ARG A 170 -14.42 -9.36 10.56
C ARG A 170 -14.59 -8.09 9.73
N VAL A 171 -15.33 -8.15 8.66
CA VAL A 171 -15.63 -7.00 7.81
C VAL A 171 -16.22 -5.87 8.64
N GLY A 172 -15.68 -4.66 8.45
CA GLY A 172 -16.15 -3.44 9.10
C GLY A 172 -15.77 -3.30 10.58
N ASP A 173 -14.92 -4.15 11.15
CA ASP A 173 -14.41 -3.94 12.51
C ASP A 173 -13.31 -2.85 12.58
N SER A 174 -12.62 -2.61 11.48
CA SER A 174 -11.62 -1.54 11.35
C SER A 174 -11.60 -1.01 9.92
N ILE A 175 -11.44 0.30 9.78
CA ILE A 175 -11.16 1.00 8.52
C ILE A 175 -9.92 1.88 8.73
N LYS A 176 -9.22 2.21 7.64
CA LYS A 176 -8.05 3.07 7.74
C LYS A 176 -8.36 4.44 7.17
N LEU A 177 -8.31 5.44 8.05
CA LEU A 177 -8.48 6.85 7.70
C LEU A 177 -7.21 7.53 7.23
N GLY A 178 -6.06 6.91 7.50
CA GLY A 178 -4.77 7.50 7.21
C GLY A 178 -3.67 6.45 7.24
N ARG A 179 -2.51 6.84 6.82
CA ARG A 179 -1.30 6.03 6.84
C ARG A 179 -0.11 6.85 7.28
N ARG A 180 0.80 6.24 8.02
CA ARG A 180 2.09 6.83 8.31
C ARG A 180 2.88 7.02 7.03
N GLY A 181 3.72 8.05 7.01
CA GLY A 181 4.72 8.23 5.98
C GLY A 181 5.79 7.14 6.04
N SER A 182 6.55 7.00 4.96
CA SER A 182 7.67 6.07 4.86
C SER A 182 8.86 6.73 4.18
N LEU A 183 10.07 6.52 4.75
CA LEU A 183 11.33 6.96 4.18
C LEU A 183 12.35 5.84 4.29
N ASN A 184 12.98 5.47 3.17
CA ASN A 184 14.12 4.57 3.16
C ASN A 184 15.41 5.40 3.18
N GLY A 185 16.32 5.07 4.08
CA GLY A 185 17.61 5.72 4.21
C GLY A 185 18.77 4.74 4.06
N ARG A 186 19.90 5.27 3.61
CA ARG A 186 21.18 4.59 3.54
C ARG A 186 22.25 5.47 4.11
N ILE A 187 23.10 4.91 4.99
CA ILE A 187 24.29 5.59 5.51
C ILE A 187 25.52 4.75 5.13
N VAL A 188 26.46 5.37 4.41
CA VAL A 188 27.76 4.78 4.15
C VAL A 188 28.77 5.43 5.07
N VAL A 189 29.37 4.62 5.94
CA VAL A 189 30.45 5.08 6.82
C VAL A 189 31.79 4.65 6.22
N THR A 190 32.63 5.62 5.90
CA THR A 190 33.93 5.42 5.24
C THR A 190 35.07 5.70 6.19
N GLY A 191 35.96 4.75 6.33
CA GLY A 191 37.21 4.86 7.07
C GLY A 191 38.42 4.60 6.18
N ALA A 192 39.46 3.95 6.73
CA ALA A 192 40.62 3.55 5.97
C ALA A 192 41.00 2.09 6.29
N GLN A 193 41.08 1.26 5.25
CA GLN A 193 41.47 -0.15 5.37
C GLN A 193 42.90 -0.27 5.90
N GLY A 194 43.13 -1.29 6.74
CA GLY A 194 44.48 -1.60 7.22
C GLY A 194 44.59 -2.95 7.91
N HIS A 195 45.82 -3.28 8.34
CA HIS A 195 46.08 -4.50 9.06
C HIS A 195 45.69 -4.33 10.53
N VAL A 196 44.91 -5.25 11.08
CA VAL A 196 44.41 -5.18 12.48
C VAL A 196 45.50 -5.05 13.57
N ALA A 197 46.71 -5.52 13.27
CA ALA A 197 47.84 -5.39 14.17
C ALA A 197 48.48 -3.98 14.18
N TYR A 198 48.10 -3.10 13.27
CA TYR A 198 48.61 -1.73 13.14
C TYR A 198 47.45 -0.75 13.02
N PRO A 199 46.57 -0.66 14.05
CA PRO A 199 45.34 0.14 13.96
C PRO A 199 45.62 1.64 13.75
N GLU A 200 46.81 2.13 14.19
CA GLU A 200 47.26 3.51 13.99
C GLU A 200 47.52 3.89 12.51
N ARG A 201 47.51 2.90 11.61
CA ARG A 201 47.64 3.09 10.13
C ARG A 201 46.34 2.89 9.37
N ALA A 202 45.24 2.76 10.09
CA ALA A 202 43.93 2.53 9.53
C ALA A 202 42.92 3.44 10.25
N ASN A 203 41.72 3.53 9.71
CA ASN A 203 40.58 4.10 10.41
C ASN A 203 39.42 3.12 10.29
N ASN A 204 39.05 2.48 11.41
CA ASN A 204 38.00 1.49 11.44
C ASN A 204 36.61 2.16 11.42
N PRO A 205 35.80 2.00 10.34
CA PRO A 205 34.47 2.60 10.26
C PRO A 205 33.44 1.95 11.19
N LEU A 206 33.68 0.73 11.70
CA LEU A 206 32.69 -0.04 12.44
C LEU A 206 32.26 0.60 13.77
N PRO A 207 33.15 1.17 14.60
CA PRO A 207 32.75 1.89 15.81
C PRO A 207 31.85 3.08 15.50
N ALA A 208 32.17 3.88 14.48
CA ALA A 208 31.36 5.00 14.02
C ALA A 208 29.99 4.55 13.50
N ALA A 209 29.96 3.47 12.68
CA ALA A 209 28.72 2.89 12.19
C ALA A 209 27.80 2.37 13.30
N ALA A 210 28.40 1.71 14.32
CA ALA A 210 27.64 1.25 15.50
C ALA A 210 27.12 2.43 16.33
N THR A 211 27.86 3.51 16.48
CA THR A 211 27.41 4.75 17.14
C THR A 211 26.20 5.34 16.43
N LEU A 212 26.26 5.47 15.12
CA LEU A 212 25.13 5.99 14.31
C LEU A 212 23.90 5.09 14.40
N LEU A 213 24.10 3.77 14.33
CA LEU A 213 23.00 2.80 14.49
C LEU A 213 22.30 3.00 15.84
N LEU A 214 23.05 3.08 16.93
CA LEU A 214 22.48 3.25 18.27
C LEU A 214 21.83 4.63 18.46
N ALA A 215 22.41 5.69 17.90
CA ALA A 215 21.90 7.06 18.01
C ALA A 215 20.59 7.27 17.23
N LEU A 216 20.41 6.57 16.11
CA LEU A 216 19.24 6.71 15.24
C LEU A 216 18.16 5.67 15.53
N SER A 217 18.47 4.56 16.21
CA SER A 217 17.48 3.49 16.45
C SER A 217 16.42 3.90 17.46
N GLY A 218 15.18 3.48 17.18
CA GLY A 218 14.07 3.58 18.11
C GLY A 218 13.01 4.59 17.73
N LYS A 219 12.30 5.07 18.76
CA LYS A 219 11.24 6.06 18.60
C LYS A 219 11.81 7.45 18.36
N LEU A 220 11.24 8.16 17.41
CA LEU A 220 11.59 9.55 17.09
C LEU A 220 10.70 10.56 17.82
N ASP A 221 9.51 10.12 18.28
CA ASP A 221 8.50 10.93 18.98
C ASP A 221 7.55 10.02 19.80
N ASP A 222 6.61 10.61 20.49
CA ASP A 222 5.61 9.89 21.30
C ASP A 222 4.30 9.61 20.54
N GLY A 223 4.21 9.97 19.24
CA GLY A 223 3.00 9.87 18.44
C GLY A 223 2.16 11.13 18.48
N SER A 224 0.98 11.06 17.84
CA SER A 224 -0.03 12.10 17.86
C SER A 224 -1.39 11.53 18.28
N GLU A 225 -2.44 12.34 18.27
CA GLU A 225 -3.81 11.89 18.61
C GLU A 225 -4.27 10.71 17.75
N HIS A 226 -3.85 10.68 16.48
CA HIS A 226 -4.32 9.70 15.50
C HIS A 226 -3.25 8.74 15.02
N PHE A 227 -1.99 8.97 15.36
CA PHE A 227 -0.88 8.16 14.88
C PHE A 227 -0.02 7.60 16.01
N PRO A 228 0.44 6.35 15.88
CA PRO A 228 1.45 5.82 16.78
C PRO A 228 2.78 6.59 16.63
N PRO A 229 3.71 6.42 17.59
CA PRO A 229 5.05 6.98 17.49
C PRO A 229 5.75 6.67 16.17
N SER A 230 6.49 7.64 15.66
CA SER A 230 7.41 7.43 14.54
C SER A 230 8.60 6.60 14.99
N ASN A 231 9.05 5.67 14.17
CA ASN A 231 10.18 4.81 14.49
C ASN A 231 11.11 4.60 13.29
N LEU A 232 12.40 4.48 13.60
CA LEU A 232 13.44 4.14 12.64
C LEU A 232 13.99 2.75 12.97
N GLU A 233 13.96 1.86 11.95
CA GLU A 233 14.48 0.50 12.06
C GLU A 233 15.57 0.25 11.02
N PHE A 234 16.74 -0.14 11.48
CA PHE A 234 17.80 -0.60 10.59
C PHE A 234 17.45 -2.01 10.06
N THR A 235 17.61 -2.18 8.75
CA THR A 235 17.30 -3.45 8.08
C THR A 235 18.53 -4.22 7.63
N THR A 236 19.66 -3.52 7.40
CA THR A 236 20.95 -4.15 7.10
C THR A 236 22.09 -3.35 7.73
N PHE A 237 23.19 -4.08 8.02
CA PHE A 237 24.48 -3.54 8.38
C PHE A 237 25.54 -4.37 7.65
N ASP A 238 25.90 -3.95 6.46
CA ASP A 238 26.75 -4.72 5.55
C ASP A 238 28.17 -4.18 5.54
N VAL A 239 29.13 -5.06 5.75
CA VAL A 239 30.58 -4.73 5.72
C VAL A 239 31.27 -5.47 4.58
N GLY A 240 30.79 -6.68 4.24
CA GLY A 240 31.36 -7.51 3.19
C GLY A 240 32.78 -8.02 3.46
N ASN A 241 33.31 -7.82 4.68
CA ASN A 241 34.67 -8.22 5.05
C ASN A 241 34.70 -9.66 5.55
N LEU A 242 35.33 -10.56 4.78
CA LEU A 242 35.47 -11.97 5.12
C LEU A 242 36.80 -12.29 5.83
N THR A 243 37.69 -11.30 6.04
CA THR A 243 39.04 -11.46 6.53
C THR A 243 39.18 -10.91 7.94
N THR A 244 39.59 -11.74 8.91
CA THR A 244 39.65 -11.37 10.32
C THR A 244 40.84 -10.48 10.69
N ASN A 245 41.88 -10.41 9.86
CA ASN A 245 43.09 -9.61 10.07
C ASN A 245 43.13 -8.30 9.27
N VAL A 246 41.99 -7.89 8.65
CA VAL A 246 41.87 -6.67 7.87
C VAL A 246 40.76 -5.79 8.48
N ILE A 247 41.09 -4.55 8.82
CA ILE A 247 40.11 -3.49 9.10
C ILE A 247 39.43 -3.08 7.80
N PRO A 248 38.09 -3.09 7.69
CA PRO A 248 37.41 -2.75 6.45
C PRO A 248 37.53 -1.27 6.11
N ALA A 249 37.32 -0.93 4.82
CA ALA A 249 37.31 0.46 4.36
C ALA A 249 35.98 1.18 4.61
N SER A 250 34.86 0.45 4.67
CA SER A 250 33.53 1.02 4.81
C SER A 250 32.54 0.07 5.47
N ALA A 251 31.44 0.62 5.96
CA ALA A 251 30.22 -0.07 6.36
C ALA A 251 29.01 0.58 5.69
N ASP A 252 28.03 -0.22 5.24
CA ASP A 252 26.78 0.21 4.60
C ASP A 252 25.60 -0.15 5.50
N LEU A 253 24.85 0.85 5.95
CA LEU A 253 23.68 0.70 6.79
C LEU A 253 22.45 1.14 6.00
N ARG A 254 21.37 0.36 6.10
CA ARG A 254 20.08 0.73 5.52
C ARG A 254 19.01 0.64 6.57
N PHE A 255 18.05 1.55 6.48
CA PHE A 255 16.94 1.64 7.42
C PHE A 255 15.66 2.11 6.74
N ASN A 256 14.53 1.85 7.39
CA ASN A 256 13.24 2.44 7.04
C ASN A 256 12.72 3.23 8.24
N VAL A 257 12.13 4.38 7.95
CA VAL A 257 11.41 5.18 8.94
C VAL A 257 9.92 5.14 8.62
N ARG A 258 9.10 4.80 9.63
CA ARG A 258 7.66 5.00 9.61
C ARG A 258 7.34 6.19 10.48
N TYR A 259 6.77 7.25 9.90
CA TYR A 259 6.58 8.52 10.60
C TYR A 259 5.12 9.02 10.53
N ASN A 260 4.72 9.71 11.58
CA ASN A 260 3.38 10.27 11.77
C ASN A 260 3.23 11.65 11.09
N ASP A 261 2.12 12.31 11.35
CA ASP A 261 1.75 13.62 10.80
C ASP A 261 2.53 14.80 11.37
N GLY A 262 3.33 14.59 12.42
CA GLY A 262 4.26 15.59 12.95
C GLY A 262 5.51 15.81 12.08
N TRP A 263 5.73 14.96 11.06
CA TRP A 263 6.88 15.01 10.19
C TRP A 263 6.53 15.21 8.73
N THR A 264 7.37 15.93 8.02
CA THR A 264 7.46 15.87 6.55
C THR A 264 8.72 15.11 6.15
N PRO A 265 8.82 14.57 4.91
CA PRO A 265 10.06 13.97 4.42
C PRO A 265 11.28 14.87 4.63
N GLU A 266 11.12 16.18 4.36
CA GLU A 266 12.18 17.18 4.45
C GLU A 266 12.63 17.40 5.91
N SER A 267 11.67 17.58 6.84
CA SER A 267 11.98 17.77 8.27
C SER A 267 12.63 16.53 8.90
N LEU A 268 12.19 15.34 8.47
CA LEU A 268 12.76 14.07 8.92
C LEU A 268 14.21 13.89 8.43
N VAL A 269 14.48 14.23 7.16
CA VAL A 269 15.84 14.21 6.59
C VAL A 269 16.77 15.15 7.36
N GLU A 270 16.32 16.36 7.69
CA GLU A 270 17.13 17.31 8.45
C GLU A 270 17.36 16.83 9.90
N ALA A 271 16.38 16.22 10.55
CA ALA A 271 16.54 15.63 11.87
C ALA A 271 17.58 14.49 11.87
N ILE A 272 17.52 13.58 10.89
CA ILE A 272 18.49 12.50 10.72
C ILE A 272 19.91 13.06 10.52
N LYS A 273 20.06 14.05 9.63
CA LYS A 273 21.35 14.72 9.41
C LYS A 273 21.87 15.38 10.68
N GLY A 274 20.99 16.00 11.47
CA GLY A 274 21.32 16.62 12.74
C GLY A 274 21.89 15.58 13.72
N VAL A 275 21.22 14.45 13.89
CA VAL A 275 21.71 13.36 14.75
C VAL A 275 23.08 12.85 14.29
N ILE A 276 23.27 12.65 12.96
CA ILE A 276 24.57 12.20 12.42
C ILE A 276 25.67 13.24 12.72
N ALA A 277 25.41 14.53 12.55
CA ALA A 277 26.38 15.59 12.77
C ALA A 277 26.81 15.76 14.23
N GLU A 278 25.97 15.33 15.18
CA GLU A 278 26.28 15.38 16.63
C GLU A 278 27.14 14.23 17.09
N GLN A 279 27.34 13.17 16.29
CA GLN A 279 28.11 12.00 16.72
C GLN A 279 29.62 12.19 16.49
N ASP A 280 30.43 11.69 17.45
CA ASP A 280 31.87 11.53 17.23
C ASP A 280 32.12 10.27 16.36
N LEU A 281 32.54 10.47 15.14
CA LEU A 281 32.80 9.42 14.17
C LEU A 281 34.29 8.99 14.12
N HIS A 282 35.12 9.46 15.02
CA HIS A 282 36.53 9.07 15.10
C HIS A 282 37.28 9.18 13.76
N GLU A 283 37.18 10.33 13.10
CA GLU A 283 37.75 10.61 11.76
C GLU A 283 37.15 9.82 10.61
N ALA A 284 36.16 8.94 10.83
CA ALA A 284 35.38 8.33 9.74
C ALA A 284 34.41 9.37 9.15
N ALA A 285 34.11 9.24 7.85
CA ALA A 285 33.09 10.04 7.19
C ALA A 285 31.79 9.26 7.07
N ALA A 286 30.66 9.91 7.32
CA ALA A 286 29.33 9.34 7.10
C ALA A 286 28.59 10.13 6.02
N GLU A 287 28.06 9.41 5.01
CA GLU A 287 27.23 9.97 3.98
C GLU A 287 25.82 9.37 4.07
N PHE A 288 24.82 10.22 4.31
CA PHE A 288 23.42 9.84 4.35
C PHE A 288 22.72 10.17 3.03
N THR A 289 21.99 9.21 2.47
CA THR A 289 21.18 9.36 1.26
C THR A 289 19.78 8.79 1.48
N VAL A 290 18.77 9.45 0.91
CA VAL A 290 17.42 8.93 0.82
C VAL A 290 17.37 7.96 -0.38
N VAL A 291 16.78 6.78 -0.17
CA VAL A 291 16.65 5.74 -1.20
C VAL A 291 15.21 5.70 -1.69
N GLY A 292 15.03 5.86 -2.99
CA GLY A 292 13.72 5.92 -3.61
C GLY A 292 12.97 7.22 -3.27
N ARG A 293 11.65 7.19 -3.40
CA ARG A 293 10.77 8.34 -3.12
C ARG A 293 10.09 8.16 -1.76
N PRO A 294 10.23 9.09 -0.81
CA PRO A 294 9.47 9.06 0.43
C PRO A 294 7.98 9.22 0.19
N SER A 295 7.16 8.54 0.98
CA SER A 295 5.71 8.76 1.01
C SER A 295 5.32 9.60 2.22
N ARG A 296 4.44 10.59 2.03
CA ARG A 296 3.91 11.40 3.12
C ARG A 296 2.89 10.63 3.95
N SER A 297 2.76 11.00 5.22
CA SER A 297 1.60 10.63 6.03
C SER A 297 0.37 11.39 5.57
N PHE A 298 -0.80 10.79 5.72
CA PHE A 298 -2.07 11.46 5.49
C PHE A 298 -3.12 11.01 6.51
N LEU A 299 -4.12 11.86 6.73
CA LEU A 299 -5.29 11.59 7.55
C LEU A 299 -6.51 12.23 6.90
N SER A 300 -7.54 11.45 6.62
CA SER A 300 -8.81 11.95 6.11
C SER A 300 -9.68 12.49 7.24
N PRO A 301 -10.35 13.63 7.05
CA PRO A 301 -11.29 14.16 8.03
C PRO A 301 -12.53 13.26 8.15
N VAL A 302 -13.10 13.18 9.36
CA VAL A 302 -14.34 12.42 9.62
C VAL A 302 -15.55 13.29 9.25
N GLU A 303 -15.76 13.44 7.95
CA GLU A 303 -16.87 14.19 7.36
C GLU A 303 -17.32 13.60 6.03
N GLY A 304 -18.50 13.92 5.56
CA GLY A 304 -19.00 13.55 4.24
C GLY A 304 -19.01 12.04 4.00
N GLY A 305 -18.25 11.56 3.01
CA GLY A 305 -18.19 10.13 2.66
C GLY A 305 -17.60 9.25 3.76
N VAL A 306 -16.65 9.77 4.54
CA VAL A 306 -16.04 9.07 5.69
C VAL A 306 -17.10 8.85 6.77
N GLU A 307 -17.83 9.90 7.16
CA GLU A 307 -18.90 9.82 8.15
C GLU A 307 -20.00 8.86 7.70
N THR A 308 -20.46 8.98 6.44
CA THR A 308 -21.44 8.06 5.85
C THR A 308 -21.00 6.61 5.92
N LEU A 309 -19.72 6.31 5.64
CA LEU A 309 -19.21 4.94 5.71
C LEU A 309 -19.19 4.41 7.14
N ILE A 310 -18.77 5.22 8.12
CA ILE A 310 -18.78 4.87 9.55
C ILE A 310 -20.21 4.55 10.01
N GLU A 311 -21.18 5.40 9.67
CA GLU A 311 -22.59 5.20 10.01
C GLU A 311 -23.17 3.94 9.35
N THR A 312 -22.84 3.71 8.08
CA THR A 312 -23.27 2.51 7.35
C THR A 312 -22.73 1.24 8.02
N ILE A 313 -21.43 1.22 8.39
CA ILE A 313 -20.83 0.11 9.12
C ILE A 313 -21.53 -0.08 10.47
N ALA A 314 -21.66 0.99 11.25
CA ALA A 314 -22.29 0.92 12.58
C ALA A 314 -23.73 0.39 12.52
N ARG A 315 -24.51 0.80 11.53
CA ARG A 315 -25.88 0.32 11.31
C ARG A 315 -25.91 -1.17 10.95
N ARG A 316 -24.94 -1.67 10.17
CA ARG A 316 -24.89 -3.08 9.76
C ARG A 316 -24.35 -4.01 10.84
N THR A 317 -23.30 -3.57 11.54
CA THR A 317 -22.55 -4.41 12.49
C THR A 317 -22.99 -4.24 13.94
N GLY A 318 -23.76 -3.17 14.24
CA GLY A 318 -24.19 -2.77 15.57
C GLY A 318 -23.14 -1.97 16.35
N VAL A 319 -21.93 -1.76 15.82
CA VAL A 319 -20.84 -0.99 16.43
C VAL A 319 -20.09 -0.18 15.36
N PRO A 320 -19.58 1.01 15.69
CA PRO A 320 -18.73 1.75 14.77
C PRO A 320 -17.40 1.02 14.55
N PRO A 321 -16.75 1.20 13.38
CA PRO A 321 -15.43 0.65 13.12
C PRO A 321 -14.36 1.31 14.00
N GLU A 322 -13.27 0.59 14.25
CA GLU A 322 -12.02 1.20 14.71
C GLU A 322 -11.44 2.07 13.58
N LEU A 323 -11.05 3.32 13.92
CA LEU A 323 -10.43 4.25 12.99
C LEU A 323 -8.91 4.14 13.14
N SER A 324 -8.24 3.51 12.17
CA SER A 324 -6.83 3.17 12.24
C SER A 324 -5.98 3.99 11.26
N THR A 325 -4.73 4.25 11.64
CA THR A 325 -3.67 4.81 10.78
C THR A 325 -2.46 3.86 10.67
N GLY A 326 -2.60 2.66 11.25
CA GLY A 326 -1.52 1.68 11.31
C GLY A 326 -1.33 0.89 10.02
N GLY A 327 -0.19 0.17 9.95
CA GLY A 327 0.16 -0.72 8.84
C GLY A 327 1.18 -0.15 7.87
N GLY A 328 1.29 -0.79 6.70
CA GLY A 328 2.17 -0.38 5.59
C GLY A 328 1.70 0.88 4.87
N THR A 329 2.30 1.21 3.75
CA THR A 329 1.81 2.23 2.80
C THR A 329 0.84 1.55 1.82
N SER A 330 0.01 2.35 1.16
CA SER A 330 -0.87 1.94 0.07
C SER A 330 -1.07 3.10 -0.90
N ASP A 331 -1.72 2.85 -2.01
CA ASP A 331 -2.04 3.88 -3.01
C ASP A 331 -3.02 4.96 -2.51
N ALA A 332 -3.66 4.75 -1.35
CA ALA A 332 -4.44 5.79 -0.68
C ALA A 332 -3.64 7.09 -0.45
N ARG A 333 -2.30 6.99 -0.30
CA ARG A 333 -1.39 8.15 -0.17
C ARG A 333 -1.43 9.11 -1.37
N PHE A 334 -1.65 8.59 -2.58
CA PHE A 334 -1.77 9.41 -3.79
C PHE A 334 -3.16 10.00 -3.95
N ILE A 335 -4.19 9.25 -3.51
CA ILE A 335 -5.58 9.67 -3.58
C ILE A 335 -5.86 10.79 -2.59
N ALA A 336 -5.20 10.80 -1.44
CA ALA A 336 -5.33 11.82 -0.40
C ALA A 336 -4.98 13.25 -0.88
N ASP A 337 -4.22 13.39 -1.96
CA ASP A 337 -3.94 14.67 -2.60
C ASP A 337 -5.15 15.22 -3.41
N TYR A 338 -6.16 14.38 -3.70
CA TYR A 338 -7.32 14.72 -4.53
C TYR A 338 -8.63 14.79 -3.76
N CYS A 339 -8.83 13.92 -2.77
CA CYS A 339 -10.06 13.88 -1.96
C CYS A 339 -9.84 13.10 -0.66
N PRO A 340 -10.74 13.22 0.35
CA PRO A 340 -10.76 12.32 1.49
C PRO A 340 -10.84 10.86 1.04
N VAL A 341 -10.02 9.98 1.63
CA VAL A 341 -9.90 8.57 1.27
C VAL A 341 -9.88 7.67 2.49
N VAL A 342 -10.52 6.51 2.37
CA VAL A 342 -10.56 5.47 3.40
C VAL A 342 -10.22 4.12 2.77
N GLU A 343 -9.43 3.32 3.47
CA GLU A 343 -9.30 1.92 3.11
C GLU A 343 -10.33 1.11 3.88
N CYS A 344 -11.11 0.34 3.13
CA CYS A 344 -12.17 -0.51 3.67
C CYS A 344 -12.23 -1.81 2.89
N GLY A 345 -11.83 -2.92 3.49
CA GLY A 345 -11.81 -4.23 2.85
C GLY A 345 -11.86 -5.38 3.84
N LEU A 346 -11.38 -6.53 3.41
CA LEU A 346 -11.41 -7.78 4.17
C LEU A 346 -10.34 -7.84 5.27
N PRO A 347 -10.39 -8.85 6.16
CA PRO A 347 -9.28 -9.18 7.05
C PRO A 347 -8.03 -9.64 6.28
N GLY A 348 -6.90 -8.93 6.46
CA GLY A 348 -5.65 -9.15 5.71
C GLY A 348 -4.68 -10.16 6.34
N ARG A 349 -5.14 -11.14 7.16
CA ARG A 349 -4.26 -12.00 7.96
C ARG A 349 -3.34 -12.92 7.16
N THR A 350 -3.71 -13.24 5.93
CA THR A 350 -3.01 -14.20 5.06
C THR A 350 -2.30 -13.53 3.88
N MET A 351 -2.43 -12.21 3.72
CA MET A 351 -1.77 -11.48 2.64
C MET A 351 -0.26 -11.73 2.62
N HIS A 352 0.34 -11.85 1.44
CA HIS A 352 1.76 -12.09 1.16
C HIS A 352 2.30 -13.44 1.69
N LYS A 353 1.45 -14.33 2.21
CA LYS A 353 1.85 -15.66 2.68
C LYS A 353 1.54 -16.73 1.64
N ALA A 354 2.17 -17.90 1.78
CA ALA A 354 1.68 -19.10 1.14
C ALA A 354 0.29 -19.45 1.68
N ASP A 355 -0.54 -20.10 0.86
CA ASP A 355 -1.94 -20.38 1.16
C ASP A 355 -2.76 -19.14 1.55
N GLU A 356 -2.46 -18.01 0.90
CA GLU A 356 -3.29 -16.81 1.01
C GLU A 356 -4.74 -17.15 0.68
N HIS A 357 -5.66 -16.73 1.54
CA HIS A 357 -7.08 -17.03 1.40
C HIS A 357 -7.97 -16.02 2.10
N ILE A 358 -9.24 -16.02 1.72
CA ILE A 358 -10.33 -15.31 2.41
C ILE A 358 -11.49 -16.26 2.70
N ARG A 359 -12.36 -15.89 3.63
CA ARG A 359 -13.64 -16.57 3.82
C ARG A 359 -14.66 -16.07 2.80
N LEU A 360 -15.42 -16.98 2.21
CA LEU A 360 -16.49 -16.62 1.27
C LEU A 360 -17.55 -15.73 1.94
N ALA A 361 -17.87 -16.00 3.20
CA ALA A 361 -18.82 -15.19 3.97
C ALA A 361 -18.33 -13.74 4.16
N ASP A 362 -17.01 -13.50 4.28
CA ASP A 362 -16.48 -12.15 4.37
C ASP A 362 -16.60 -11.40 3.03
N LEU A 363 -16.41 -12.08 1.90
CA LEU A 363 -16.62 -11.49 0.59
C LEU A 363 -18.08 -11.08 0.37
N GLU A 364 -19.03 -11.91 0.78
CA GLU A 364 -20.46 -11.62 0.72
C GLU A 364 -20.81 -10.43 1.63
N GLU A 365 -20.28 -10.40 2.85
CA GLU A 365 -20.53 -9.29 3.79
C GLU A 365 -19.90 -7.97 3.29
N LEU A 366 -18.70 -7.99 2.73
CA LEU A 366 -18.08 -6.81 2.14
C LEU A 366 -18.88 -6.29 0.94
N THR A 367 -19.37 -7.19 0.09
CA THR A 367 -20.25 -6.85 -1.04
C THR A 367 -21.51 -6.13 -0.54
N ALA A 368 -22.16 -6.68 0.49
CA ALA A 368 -23.35 -6.11 1.07
C ALA A 368 -23.08 -4.77 1.81
N LEU A 369 -21.90 -4.62 2.42
CA LEU A 369 -21.46 -3.36 3.01
C LEU A 369 -21.29 -2.27 1.95
N TYR A 370 -20.59 -2.58 0.86
CA TYR A 370 -20.41 -1.64 -0.24
C TYR A 370 -21.74 -1.26 -0.90
N ALA A 371 -22.65 -2.23 -1.10
CA ALA A 371 -23.98 -1.96 -1.64
C ALA A 371 -24.80 -1.03 -0.74
N ALA A 372 -24.72 -1.22 0.59
CA ALA A 372 -25.39 -0.32 1.53
C ALA A 372 -24.78 1.09 1.51
N PHE A 373 -23.45 1.18 1.51
CA PHE A 373 -22.75 2.47 1.44
C PHE A 373 -23.06 3.23 0.13
N LEU A 374 -23.07 2.55 -1.00
CA LEU A 374 -23.41 3.17 -2.29
C LEU A 374 -24.80 3.78 -2.27
N LYS A 375 -25.80 3.11 -1.67
CA LYS A 375 -27.18 3.62 -1.51
C LYS A 375 -27.23 4.80 -0.55
N ASP A 376 -26.47 4.76 0.57
CA ASP A 376 -26.45 5.85 1.56
C ASP A 376 -25.75 7.10 1.04
N TYR A 377 -24.69 6.93 0.25
CA TYR A 377 -23.85 8.05 -0.20
C TYR A 377 -24.32 8.68 -1.50
N LEU A 378 -24.85 7.87 -2.46
CA LEU A 378 -25.23 8.26 -3.81
C LEU A 378 -26.71 7.99 -4.14
N GLY A 379 -27.50 7.43 -3.23
CA GLY A 379 -28.92 7.10 -3.44
C GLY A 379 -29.88 8.25 -3.27
#